data_8ac28dc866d8021c6e59eae332cc1b1f
#
_entry.id   8ac28dc866d8021c6e59eae332cc1b1f
#
_cell.length_a   1.000
_cell.length_b   1.000
_cell.length_c   1.000
_cell.angle_alpha   90.00
_cell.angle_beta   90.00
_cell.angle_gamma   90.00
#
_symmetry.space_group_name_H-M   'P 1'
#
loop_
_entity.id
_entity.type
_entity.pdbx_description
1 polymer ?
#
loop_
_entity_poly.entity_id
_entity_poly.type
_entity_poly.pdbx_seq_one_letter_code
_entity_poly.pdbx_strand_id
1 'polypeptide(L)'
;FDCEGVKWKPLPLDLPKLKSIMAGYQAAVKNAGWASLFTGNHDQPRVVSRWGDDSSEESRVRSAKALGLMLHMHRGTPYIYQGEELGMTDAHFTRLDQYRDLESLNAYRQRVEEAKVQSPESMLAGIAARGRDNSRTPMQWDGSVYAGFTAPDAAKEPWISVNPNHAAINAAGEFDDPDSVYAFYKQLIALRHDMPVVAAGGWHLLDADDAHVTAFTPT
;
A
#
# COMPACT_ATOMS: atom_id res chain seq x y z
N PHE A 1 -4.15 -4.16 10.06
CA PHE A 1 -4.69 -3.20 11.05
C PHE A 1 -6.21 -3.17 10.96
N ASP A 2 -6.90 -3.17 12.12
CA ASP A 2 -8.36 -3.12 12.19
C ASP A 2 -8.82 -1.67 12.39
N CYS A 3 -8.55 -0.81 11.41
CA CYS A 3 -8.85 0.62 11.44
C CYS A 3 -9.66 1.13 10.24
N GLU A 4 -10.31 0.22 9.49
CA GLU A 4 -10.95 0.56 8.22
C GLU A 4 -12.14 -0.35 7.87
N GLY A 5 -12.85 -0.83 8.89
CA GLY A 5 -14.01 -1.71 8.74
C GLY A 5 -13.63 -3.17 8.48
N VAL A 6 -14.61 -3.96 8.04
CA VAL A 6 -14.41 -5.37 7.72
C VAL A 6 -13.96 -5.56 6.28
N LYS A 7 -13.18 -6.59 6.01
CA LYS A 7 -12.47 -6.78 4.73
C LYS A 7 -13.33 -6.54 3.48
N TRP A 8 -14.54 -7.11 3.42
CA TRP A 8 -15.40 -7.00 2.24
C TRP A 8 -16.44 -5.88 2.28
N LYS A 9 -16.35 -5.02 3.29
CA LYS A 9 -17.10 -3.76 3.43
C LYS A 9 -16.16 -2.70 4.03
N PRO A 10 -15.17 -2.23 3.27
CA PRO A 10 -14.21 -1.26 3.78
C PRO A 10 -14.90 0.06 4.15
N LEU A 11 -14.38 0.68 5.19
CA LEU A 11 -14.71 2.03 5.62
C LEU A 11 -13.49 2.95 5.40
N PRO A 12 -13.66 4.25 5.40
CA PRO A 12 -12.53 5.19 5.44
C PRO A 12 -11.58 4.88 6.60
N LEU A 13 -10.32 5.22 6.42
CA LEU A 13 -9.29 5.06 7.44
C LEU A 13 -9.67 5.82 8.73
N ASP A 14 -9.70 5.11 9.85
CA ASP A 14 -9.73 5.71 11.19
C ASP A 14 -8.29 6.04 11.60
N LEU A 15 -7.84 7.25 11.30
CA LEU A 15 -6.47 7.69 11.56
C LEU A 15 -6.12 7.70 13.06
N PRO A 16 -6.95 8.18 14.00
CA PRO A 16 -6.68 8.05 15.43
C PRO A 16 -6.44 6.60 15.86
N LYS A 17 -7.25 5.66 15.37
CA LYS A 17 -7.08 4.24 15.67
C LYS A 17 -5.77 3.68 15.08
N LEU A 18 -5.40 4.05 13.85
CA LEU A 18 -4.12 3.67 13.25
C LEU A 18 -2.95 4.19 14.10
N LYS A 19 -2.98 5.47 14.49
CA LYS A 19 -1.97 6.08 15.36
C LYS A 19 -1.83 5.34 16.69
N SER A 20 -2.95 4.99 17.32
CA SER A 20 -2.97 4.21 18.56
C SER A 20 -2.33 2.83 18.40
N ILE A 21 -2.61 2.12 17.30
CA ILE A 21 -2.00 0.82 16.99
C ILE A 21 -0.48 0.98 16.80
N MET A 22 -0.04 1.97 16.04
CA MET A 22 1.39 2.22 15.80
C MET A 22 2.10 2.61 17.11
N ALA A 23 1.49 3.46 17.95
CA ALA A 23 2.02 3.80 19.25
C ALA A 23 2.14 2.58 20.18
N GLY A 24 1.15 1.69 20.15
CA GLY A 24 1.19 0.41 20.87
C GLY A 24 2.36 -0.48 20.44
N TYR A 25 2.64 -0.56 19.14
CA TYR A 25 3.80 -1.27 18.59
C TYR A 25 5.12 -0.65 19.08
N GLN A 26 5.25 0.68 19.01
CA GLN A 26 6.45 1.37 19.47
C GLN A 26 6.68 1.16 20.97
N ALA A 27 5.62 1.22 21.77
CA ALA A 27 5.69 0.98 23.21
C ALA A 27 6.09 -0.46 23.54
N ALA A 28 5.54 -1.45 22.85
CA ALA A 28 5.82 -2.87 23.09
C ALA A 28 7.30 -3.24 22.85
N VAL A 29 7.97 -2.58 21.89
CA VAL A 29 9.37 -2.87 21.55
C VAL A 29 10.37 -1.91 22.21
N LYS A 30 9.91 -0.96 23.02
CA LYS A 30 10.72 0.13 23.56
C LYS A 30 11.99 -0.35 24.29
N ASN A 31 11.86 -1.36 25.14
CA ASN A 31 12.92 -1.75 26.09
C ASN A 31 13.62 -3.09 25.72
N ALA A 32 13.01 -3.93 24.91
CA ALA A 32 13.49 -5.28 24.72
C ALA A 32 13.28 -5.83 23.29
N GLY A 33 12.99 -4.97 22.32
CA GLY A 33 12.70 -5.42 20.97
C GLY A 33 13.04 -4.39 19.90
N TRP A 34 12.80 -4.82 18.65
CA TRP A 34 12.98 -4.00 17.46
C TRP A 34 11.79 -4.19 16.52
N ALA A 35 11.17 -3.10 16.08
CA ALA A 35 10.00 -3.16 15.22
C ALA A 35 10.36 -3.47 13.77
N SER A 36 9.66 -4.42 13.16
CA SER A 36 9.56 -4.54 11.71
C SER A 36 8.38 -3.70 11.26
N LEU A 37 8.65 -2.68 10.45
CA LEU A 37 7.68 -1.68 10.01
C LEU A 37 7.29 -1.97 8.56
N PHE A 38 6.00 -2.08 8.27
CA PHE A 38 5.49 -2.20 6.90
C PHE A 38 4.05 -1.70 6.82
N THR A 39 3.69 -1.15 5.68
CA THR A 39 2.32 -0.70 5.36
C THR A 39 1.69 -1.55 4.28
N GLY A 40 2.51 -2.20 3.45
CA GLY A 40 2.08 -3.10 2.38
C GLY A 40 2.80 -4.44 2.40
N ASN A 41 2.15 -5.44 1.83
CA ASN A 41 2.70 -6.76 1.54
C ASN A 41 1.82 -7.49 0.52
N HIS A 42 2.18 -8.72 0.16
CA HIS A 42 1.45 -9.54 -0.82
C HIS A 42 0.03 -9.97 -0.40
N ASP A 43 -0.37 -9.71 0.83
CA ASP A 43 -1.70 -10.05 1.37
C ASP A 43 -2.59 -8.83 1.65
N GLN A 44 -2.13 -7.63 1.27
CA GLN A 44 -2.87 -6.38 1.43
C GLN A 44 -3.00 -5.66 0.09
N PRO A 45 -4.02 -4.83 -0.13
CA PRO A 45 -4.07 -3.95 -1.29
C PRO A 45 -2.93 -2.93 -1.26
N ARG A 46 -2.69 -2.24 -2.36
CA ARG A 46 -1.68 -1.19 -2.45
C ARG A 46 -1.96 -0.08 -1.45
N VAL A 47 -0.95 0.32 -0.68
CA VAL A 47 -1.13 1.25 0.44
C VAL A 47 -1.66 2.62 0.01
N VAL A 48 -1.29 3.09 -1.18
CA VAL A 48 -1.76 4.38 -1.72
C VAL A 48 -3.26 4.35 -1.95
N SER A 49 -3.79 3.29 -2.59
CA SER A 49 -5.23 3.11 -2.81
C SER A 49 -5.99 2.83 -1.51
N ARG A 50 -5.33 2.18 -0.55
CA ARG A 50 -5.94 1.77 0.72
C ARG A 50 -6.10 2.92 1.71
N TRP A 51 -5.09 3.77 1.88
CA TRP A 51 -5.01 4.79 2.92
C TRP A 51 -4.79 6.20 2.37
N GLY A 52 -4.42 6.34 1.13
CA GLY A 52 -4.20 7.60 0.44
C GLY A 52 -5.36 7.97 -0.49
N ASP A 53 -5.05 8.80 -1.45
CA ASP A 53 -5.93 9.25 -2.51
C ASP A 53 -5.22 9.02 -3.86
N ASP A 54 -5.75 8.10 -4.67
CA ASP A 54 -5.25 7.78 -6.01
C ASP A 54 -6.19 8.28 -7.13
N SER A 55 -7.10 9.20 -6.80
CA SER A 55 -8.09 9.76 -7.73
C SER A 55 -7.47 10.65 -8.84
N SER A 56 -6.27 11.15 -8.62
CA SER A 56 -5.48 11.91 -9.60
C SER A 56 -3.99 11.61 -9.42
N GLU A 57 -3.19 11.88 -10.44
CA GLU A 57 -1.73 11.71 -10.37
C GLU A 57 -1.12 12.57 -9.25
N GLU A 58 -1.55 13.81 -9.11
CA GLU A 58 -1.07 14.70 -8.07
C GLU A 58 -1.40 14.17 -6.66
N SER A 59 -2.64 13.73 -6.43
CA SER A 59 -3.08 13.14 -5.16
C SER A 59 -2.33 11.85 -4.86
N ARG A 60 -2.14 10.99 -5.87
CA ARG A 60 -1.38 9.74 -5.77
C ARG A 60 0.05 9.98 -5.30
N VAL A 61 0.77 10.88 -5.98
CA VAL A 61 2.17 11.19 -5.64
C VAL A 61 2.28 11.77 -4.24
N ARG A 62 1.40 12.70 -3.86
CA ARG A 62 1.37 13.27 -2.50
C ARG A 62 1.09 12.19 -1.45
N SER A 63 0.10 11.32 -1.70
CA SER A 63 -0.26 10.22 -0.81
C SER A 63 0.89 9.22 -0.66
N ALA A 64 1.53 8.81 -1.75
CA ALA A 64 2.65 7.89 -1.72
C ALA A 64 3.82 8.44 -0.90
N LYS A 65 4.17 9.72 -1.11
CA LYS A 65 5.23 10.39 -0.35
C LYS A 65 4.88 10.53 1.13
N ALA A 66 3.65 10.91 1.47
CA ALA A 66 3.20 11.03 2.86
C ALA A 66 3.22 9.68 3.59
N LEU A 67 2.77 8.60 2.95
CA LEU A 67 2.79 7.24 3.50
C LEU A 67 4.21 6.71 3.65
N GLY A 68 5.06 6.95 2.65
CA GLY A 68 6.50 6.66 2.73
C GLY A 68 7.19 7.38 3.88
N LEU A 69 6.92 8.69 4.05
CA LEU A 69 7.43 9.49 5.16
C LEU A 69 6.97 8.90 6.51
N MET A 70 5.67 8.62 6.64
CA MET A 70 5.13 8.02 7.85
C MET A 70 5.86 6.71 8.20
N LEU A 71 6.03 5.80 7.25
CA LEU A 71 6.72 4.53 7.48
C LEU A 71 8.18 4.74 7.90
N HIS A 72 8.93 5.55 7.17
CA HIS A 72 10.37 5.72 7.37
C HIS A 72 10.74 6.51 8.62
N MET A 73 9.84 7.34 9.15
CA MET A 73 10.11 8.15 10.34
C MET A 73 9.80 7.42 11.65
N HIS A 74 9.30 6.19 11.63
CA HIS A 74 9.12 5.38 12.83
C HIS A 74 10.43 4.67 13.23
N ARG A 75 10.59 4.43 14.54
CA ARG A 75 11.68 3.61 15.08
C ARG A 75 11.50 2.14 14.65
N GLY A 76 12.54 1.52 14.12
CA GLY A 76 12.52 0.13 13.66
C GLY A 76 13.11 -0.02 12.25
N THR A 77 12.88 -1.15 11.61
CA THR A 77 13.31 -1.43 10.24
C THR A 77 12.12 -1.35 9.29
N PRO A 78 12.05 -0.38 8.38
CA PRO A 78 11.01 -0.33 7.35
C PRO A 78 11.26 -1.39 6.29
N TYR A 79 10.19 -2.09 5.92
CA TYR A 79 10.14 -3.02 4.80
C TYR A 79 9.29 -2.39 3.70
N ILE A 80 9.89 -2.10 2.58
CA ILE A 80 9.23 -1.53 1.40
C ILE A 80 8.75 -2.70 0.54
N TYR A 81 7.44 -2.80 0.34
CA TYR A 81 6.90 -3.78 -0.57
C TYR A 81 7.08 -3.30 -2.01
N GLN A 82 7.49 -4.20 -2.91
CA GLN A 82 7.77 -3.85 -4.32
C GLN A 82 6.64 -3.03 -4.95
N GLY A 83 7.00 -1.89 -5.52
CA GLY A 83 6.08 -0.93 -6.13
C GLY A 83 5.57 0.18 -5.19
N GLU A 84 5.79 0.10 -3.87
CA GLU A 84 5.52 1.24 -2.98
C GLU A 84 6.39 2.43 -3.33
N GLU A 85 7.66 2.17 -3.67
CA GLU A 85 8.63 3.17 -4.10
C GLU A 85 8.28 3.87 -5.41
N LEU A 86 7.32 3.34 -6.16
CA LEU A 86 6.74 3.96 -7.36
C LEU A 86 5.34 4.53 -7.11
N GLY A 87 4.80 4.37 -5.91
CA GLY A 87 3.41 4.71 -5.62
C GLY A 87 2.42 3.91 -6.49
N MET A 88 2.71 2.63 -6.78
CA MET A 88 1.78 1.75 -7.48
C MET A 88 0.44 1.67 -6.74
N THR A 89 -0.66 1.68 -7.50
CA THR A 89 -2.04 1.64 -6.99
C THR A 89 -2.67 0.27 -7.19
N ASP A 90 -3.86 0.09 -6.64
CA ASP A 90 -4.72 -1.04 -6.95
C ASP A 90 -5.04 -1.08 -8.45
N ALA A 91 -5.29 -2.27 -8.98
CA ALA A 91 -5.58 -2.45 -10.41
C ALA A 91 -7.01 -2.05 -10.78
N HIS A 92 -7.89 -1.84 -9.80
CA HIS A 92 -9.30 -1.48 -9.97
C HIS A 92 -10.04 -2.40 -10.96
N PHE A 93 -9.77 -3.70 -10.90
CA PHE A 93 -10.47 -4.68 -11.72
C PHE A 93 -11.98 -4.66 -11.46
N THR A 94 -12.76 -4.69 -12.52
CA THR A 94 -14.22 -4.50 -12.46
C THR A 94 -15.03 -5.78 -12.62
N ARG A 95 -14.37 -6.91 -12.92
CA ARG A 95 -15.03 -8.20 -13.13
C ARG A 95 -14.36 -9.31 -12.34
N LEU A 96 -15.16 -10.24 -11.85
CA LEU A 96 -14.70 -11.34 -11.00
C LEU A 96 -13.68 -12.25 -11.71
N ASP A 97 -13.79 -12.42 -13.03
CA ASP A 97 -12.92 -13.27 -13.85
C ASP A 97 -11.48 -12.70 -14.02
N GLN A 98 -11.25 -11.44 -13.61
CA GLN A 98 -9.93 -10.83 -13.59
C GLN A 98 -9.12 -11.22 -12.34
N TYR A 99 -9.79 -11.70 -11.28
CA TYR A 99 -9.16 -12.12 -10.04
C TYR A 99 -8.72 -13.57 -10.05
N ARG A 100 -7.62 -13.87 -9.37
CA ARG A 100 -7.05 -15.22 -9.23
C ARG A 100 -6.98 -15.66 -7.76
N ASP A 101 -7.07 -14.71 -6.83
CA ASP A 101 -7.00 -14.97 -5.40
C ASP A 101 -8.19 -15.79 -4.91
N LEU A 102 -7.88 -16.99 -4.40
CA LEU A 102 -8.90 -17.91 -3.90
C LEU A 102 -9.71 -17.36 -2.73
N GLU A 103 -9.12 -16.48 -1.90
CA GLU A 103 -9.85 -15.85 -0.80
C GLU A 103 -10.99 -14.95 -1.34
N SER A 104 -10.69 -14.13 -2.35
CA SER A 104 -11.64 -13.26 -3.01
C SER A 104 -12.75 -14.06 -3.71
N LEU A 105 -12.37 -15.08 -4.49
CA LEU A 105 -13.31 -15.93 -5.21
C LEU A 105 -14.21 -16.74 -4.28
N ASN A 106 -13.66 -17.33 -3.23
CA ASN A 106 -14.42 -18.07 -2.23
C ASN A 106 -15.34 -17.16 -1.43
N ALA A 107 -14.89 -15.97 -1.07
CA ALA A 107 -15.72 -15.00 -0.36
C ALA A 107 -16.91 -14.55 -1.23
N TYR A 108 -16.70 -14.33 -2.52
CA TYR A 108 -17.79 -14.02 -3.46
C TYR A 108 -18.82 -15.17 -3.50
N ARG A 109 -18.37 -16.39 -3.74
CA ARG A 109 -19.25 -17.56 -3.76
C ARG A 109 -20.04 -17.69 -2.46
N GLN A 110 -19.39 -17.67 -1.32
CA GLN A 110 -20.03 -17.85 -0.02
C GLN A 110 -21.04 -16.76 0.32
N ARG A 111 -20.70 -15.50 0.08
CA ARG A 111 -21.51 -14.35 0.52
C ARG A 111 -22.59 -13.97 -0.46
N VAL A 112 -22.34 -14.11 -1.77
CA VAL A 112 -23.26 -13.69 -2.83
C VAL A 112 -24.13 -14.86 -3.29
N GLU A 113 -23.51 -16.00 -3.65
CA GLU A 113 -24.23 -17.11 -4.29
C GLU A 113 -24.92 -18.03 -3.26
N GLU A 114 -24.20 -18.40 -2.20
CA GLU A 114 -24.69 -19.36 -1.20
C GLU A 114 -25.52 -18.67 -0.11
N ALA A 115 -24.90 -17.78 0.69
CA ALA A 115 -25.55 -17.16 1.85
C ALA A 115 -26.45 -15.96 1.50
N LYS A 116 -26.23 -15.32 0.32
CA LYS A 116 -26.99 -14.15 -0.16
C LYS A 116 -27.05 -12.97 0.83
N VAL A 117 -25.94 -12.76 1.56
CA VAL A 117 -25.81 -11.69 2.58
C VAL A 117 -25.19 -10.41 2.07
N GLN A 118 -24.77 -10.39 0.80
CA GLN A 118 -24.19 -9.22 0.13
C GLN A 118 -24.53 -9.25 -1.36
N SER A 119 -24.81 -8.08 -1.97
CA SER A 119 -25.06 -8.02 -3.41
C SER A 119 -23.80 -8.25 -4.22
N PRO A 120 -23.91 -8.74 -5.48
CA PRO A 120 -22.78 -8.91 -6.39
C PRO A 120 -21.93 -7.65 -6.52
N GLU A 121 -22.57 -6.51 -6.72
CA GLU A 121 -21.92 -5.21 -6.91
C GLU A 121 -21.15 -4.79 -5.65
N SER A 122 -21.78 -4.90 -4.48
CA SER A 122 -21.14 -4.56 -3.20
C SER A 122 -19.97 -5.49 -2.89
N MET A 123 -20.09 -6.78 -3.21
CA MET A 123 -19.01 -7.73 -3.00
C MET A 123 -17.85 -7.49 -3.94
N LEU A 124 -18.13 -7.22 -5.23
CA LEU A 124 -17.09 -6.91 -6.21
C LEU A 124 -16.35 -5.62 -5.86
N ALA A 125 -17.06 -4.59 -5.40
CA ALA A 125 -16.43 -3.36 -4.90
C ALA A 125 -15.52 -3.63 -3.69
N GLY A 126 -15.95 -4.50 -2.77
CA GLY A 126 -15.12 -4.93 -1.64
C GLY A 126 -13.87 -5.69 -2.08
N ILE A 127 -13.99 -6.58 -3.08
CA ILE A 127 -12.85 -7.30 -3.65
C ILE A 127 -11.91 -6.34 -4.38
N ALA A 128 -12.43 -5.39 -5.15
CA ALA A 128 -11.62 -4.39 -5.85
C ALA A 128 -10.79 -3.54 -4.87
N ALA A 129 -11.35 -3.20 -3.72
CA ALA A 129 -10.67 -2.39 -2.71
C ALA A 129 -9.77 -3.19 -1.76
N ARG A 130 -9.98 -4.51 -1.59
CA ARG A 130 -9.31 -5.30 -0.53
C ARG A 130 -8.74 -6.63 -0.99
N GLY A 131 -8.92 -6.97 -2.26
CA GLY A 131 -8.37 -8.20 -2.84
C GLY A 131 -6.85 -8.18 -2.88
N ARG A 132 -6.23 -9.33 -2.56
CA ARG A 132 -4.77 -9.48 -2.53
C ARG A 132 -4.13 -9.35 -3.92
N ASP A 133 -4.88 -9.61 -4.98
CA ASP A 133 -4.38 -9.52 -6.36
C ASP A 133 -3.93 -8.10 -6.74
N ASN A 134 -4.44 -7.07 -6.07
CA ASN A 134 -3.97 -5.69 -6.23
C ASN A 134 -2.46 -5.54 -6.00
N SER A 135 -1.92 -6.23 -4.99
CA SER A 135 -0.49 -6.23 -4.69
C SER A 135 0.31 -7.28 -5.46
N ARG A 136 -0.40 -8.18 -6.17
CA ARG A 136 0.22 -9.29 -6.93
C ARG A 136 0.24 -9.05 -8.42
N THR A 137 -0.24 -7.89 -8.88
CA THR A 137 -0.03 -7.46 -10.26
C THR A 137 1.47 -7.41 -10.57
N PRO A 138 1.88 -7.68 -11.83
CA PRO A 138 3.27 -7.56 -12.24
C PRO A 138 3.88 -6.22 -11.84
N MET A 139 5.16 -6.23 -11.42
CA MET A 139 5.93 -5.01 -11.19
C MET A 139 6.00 -4.19 -12.47
N GLN A 140 5.80 -2.88 -12.33
CA GLN A 140 5.75 -1.94 -13.44
C GLN A 140 7.15 -1.36 -13.70
N TRP A 141 7.94 -2.05 -14.55
CA TRP A 141 9.30 -1.62 -14.89
C TRP A 141 9.32 -0.54 -15.95
N ASP A 142 8.42 -0.64 -16.95
CA ASP A 142 8.31 0.33 -18.05
C ASP A 142 6.86 0.42 -18.59
N GLY A 143 6.66 1.25 -19.62
CA GLY A 143 5.37 1.45 -20.26
C GLY A 143 5.02 0.44 -21.37
N SER A 144 5.79 -0.65 -21.56
CA SER A 144 5.52 -1.68 -22.58
C SER A 144 4.31 -2.54 -22.23
N VAL A 145 3.82 -3.36 -23.18
CA VAL A 145 2.55 -4.12 -23.08
C VAL A 145 2.44 -4.99 -21.84
N TYR A 146 3.55 -5.52 -21.33
CA TYR A 146 3.61 -6.29 -20.08
C TYR A 146 4.43 -5.57 -19.01
N ALA A 147 4.48 -4.25 -19.07
CA ALA A 147 5.18 -3.39 -18.10
C ALA A 147 6.66 -3.77 -17.88
N GLY A 148 7.34 -4.30 -18.90
CA GLY A 148 8.71 -4.80 -18.78
C GLY A 148 8.84 -6.03 -17.85
N PHE A 149 7.74 -6.58 -17.34
CA PHE A 149 7.75 -7.77 -16.47
C PHE A 149 8.10 -9.05 -17.22
N THR A 150 7.67 -9.14 -18.47
CA THR A 150 8.05 -10.20 -19.41
C THR A 150 8.17 -9.62 -20.82
N ALA A 151 8.78 -10.40 -21.74
CA ALA A 151 8.97 -9.97 -23.11
C ALA A 151 7.62 -9.69 -23.81
N PRO A 152 7.54 -8.65 -24.68
CA PRO A 152 6.30 -8.29 -25.37
C PRO A 152 5.73 -9.40 -26.27
N ASP A 153 6.58 -10.29 -26.75
CA ASP A 153 6.27 -11.46 -27.58
C ASP A 153 6.20 -12.77 -26.79
N ALA A 154 6.09 -12.69 -25.45
CA ALA A 154 5.99 -13.87 -24.62
C ALA A 154 4.80 -14.75 -25.03
N ALA A 155 5.01 -16.07 -25.08
CA ALA A 155 3.99 -17.03 -25.48
C ALA A 155 2.77 -17.09 -24.56
N LYS A 156 2.88 -16.52 -23.37
CA LYS A 156 1.80 -16.42 -22.36
C LYS A 156 1.84 -15.08 -21.68
N GLU A 157 0.65 -14.52 -21.48
CA GLU A 157 0.44 -13.35 -20.64
C GLU A 157 0.80 -13.61 -19.17
N PRO A 158 1.12 -12.57 -18.39
CA PRO A 158 1.27 -12.68 -16.95
C PRO A 158 0.04 -13.33 -16.30
N TRP A 159 0.27 -14.13 -15.26
CA TRP A 159 -0.79 -14.86 -14.55
C TRP A 159 -1.91 -13.95 -13.98
N ILE A 160 -1.54 -12.79 -13.44
CA ILE A 160 -2.45 -11.68 -13.15
C ILE A 160 -2.17 -10.60 -14.19
N SER A 161 -3.20 -9.98 -14.73
CA SER A 161 -3.05 -8.91 -15.71
C SER A 161 -2.24 -7.74 -15.14
N VAL A 162 -1.47 -7.10 -16.01
CA VAL A 162 -0.75 -5.87 -15.65
C VAL A 162 -1.76 -4.80 -15.27
N ASN A 163 -1.42 -3.98 -14.27
CA ASN A 163 -2.25 -2.83 -13.91
C ASN A 163 -2.38 -1.89 -15.11
N PRO A 164 -3.59 -1.46 -15.49
CA PRO A 164 -3.81 -0.61 -16.66
C PRO A 164 -3.04 0.72 -16.65
N ASN A 165 -2.63 1.20 -15.49
CA ASN A 165 -1.90 2.45 -15.36
C ASN A 165 -0.37 2.36 -15.54
N HIS A 166 0.17 1.18 -15.90
CA HIS A 166 1.60 0.94 -16.03
C HIS A 166 2.31 1.88 -17.03
N ALA A 167 1.60 2.38 -18.03
CA ALA A 167 2.17 3.33 -18.98
C ALA A 167 2.53 4.68 -18.32
N ALA A 168 1.81 5.06 -17.26
CA ALA A 168 2.02 6.30 -16.52
C ALA A 168 2.86 6.09 -15.24
N ILE A 169 2.68 4.97 -14.56
CA ILE A 169 3.35 4.65 -13.30
C ILE A 169 4.31 3.49 -13.54
N ASN A 170 5.59 3.76 -13.64
CA ASN A 170 6.61 2.72 -13.82
C ASN A 170 8.02 3.21 -13.46
N ALA A 171 8.91 2.25 -13.20
CA ALA A 171 10.27 2.53 -12.77
C ALA A 171 11.06 3.37 -13.78
N ALA A 172 10.93 3.08 -15.09
CA ALA A 172 11.67 3.79 -16.12
C ALA A 172 11.29 5.28 -16.19
N GLY A 173 10.00 5.60 -15.98
CA GLY A 173 9.52 6.99 -15.97
C GLY A 173 9.93 7.76 -14.70
N GLU A 174 10.10 7.06 -13.57
CA GLU A 174 10.40 7.71 -12.28
C GLU A 174 11.90 7.78 -11.96
N PHE A 175 12.74 6.97 -12.60
CA PHE A 175 14.15 6.79 -12.21
C PHE A 175 14.96 8.08 -12.29
N ASP A 176 14.80 8.88 -13.34
CA ASP A 176 15.52 10.13 -13.58
C ASP A 176 14.72 11.38 -13.19
N ASP A 177 13.50 11.23 -12.69
CA ASP A 177 12.67 12.34 -12.22
C ASP A 177 12.97 12.65 -10.74
N PRO A 178 13.57 13.82 -10.44
CA PRO A 178 13.90 14.20 -9.07
C PRO A 178 12.68 14.43 -8.18
N ASP A 179 11.50 14.66 -8.77
CA ASP A 179 10.25 14.89 -8.07
C ASP A 179 9.39 13.63 -7.97
N SER A 180 9.86 12.50 -8.45
CA SER A 180 9.16 11.22 -8.41
C SER A 180 8.97 10.68 -6.99
N VAL A 181 8.11 9.67 -6.85
CA VAL A 181 7.97 8.89 -5.61
C VAL A 181 9.25 8.11 -5.34
N TYR A 182 9.86 7.53 -6.37
CA TYR A 182 11.13 6.82 -6.27
C TYR A 182 12.26 7.70 -5.71
N ALA A 183 12.45 8.91 -6.25
CA ALA A 183 13.46 9.83 -5.76
C ALA A 183 13.22 10.22 -4.29
N PHE A 184 11.96 10.38 -3.89
CA PHE A 184 11.61 10.68 -2.50
C PHE A 184 11.93 9.50 -1.55
N TYR A 185 11.62 8.25 -1.92
CA TYR A 185 12.00 7.07 -1.13
C TYR A 185 13.52 6.95 -0.99
N LYS A 186 14.28 7.21 -2.06
CA LYS A 186 15.75 7.25 -2.01
C LYS A 186 16.25 8.28 -0.98
N GLN A 187 15.64 9.47 -0.94
CA GLN A 187 15.97 10.50 0.05
C GLN A 187 15.62 10.08 1.48
N LEU A 188 14.46 9.45 1.69
CA LEU A 188 14.06 8.95 3.01
C LEU A 188 15.01 7.87 3.53
N ILE A 189 15.46 6.96 2.67
CA ILE A 189 16.42 5.92 3.03
C ILE A 189 17.75 6.55 3.43
N ALA A 190 18.26 7.50 2.63
CA ALA A 190 19.48 8.23 2.96
C ALA A 190 19.37 8.96 4.32
N LEU A 191 18.26 9.68 4.53
CA LEU A 191 18.01 10.40 5.78
C LEU A 191 18.05 9.46 7.00
N ARG A 192 17.48 8.27 6.90
CA ARG A 192 17.52 7.28 7.99
C ARG A 192 18.93 6.78 8.30
N HIS A 193 19.79 6.65 7.29
CA HIS A 193 21.20 6.27 7.48
C HIS A 193 21.99 7.40 8.13
N ASP A 194 21.73 8.64 7.73
CA ASP A 194 22.45 9.82 8.21
C ASP A 194 21.98 10.26 9.61
N MET A 195 20.75 9.92 10.01
CA MET A 195 20.14 10.33 11.28
C MET A 195 19.75 9.12 12.15
N PRO A 196 20.66 8.54 12.93
CA PRO A 196 20.39 7.38 13.78
C PRO A 196 19.21 7.57 14.75
N VAL A 197 18.93 8.80 15.16
CA VAL A 197 17.79 9.10 16.03
C VAL A 197 16.45 8.71 15.40
N VAL A 198 16.31 8.80 14.08
CA VAL A 198 15.09 8.37 13.37
C VAL A 198 14.90 6.86 13.47
N ALA A 199 15.98 6.11 13.29
CA ALA A 199 15.93 4.64 13.26
C ALA A 199 15.84 4.02 14.66
N ALA A 200 16.54 4.59 15.66
CA ALA A 200 16.77 3.96 16.97
C ALA A 200 16.43 4.84 18.18
N GLY A 201 16.09 6.11 17.99
CA GLY A 201 15.68 7.03 19.06
C GLY A 201 14.38 6.63 19.74
N GLY A 202 14.02 7.36 20.79
CA GLY A 202 12.69 7.26 21.40
C GLY A 202 11.62 7.73 20.40
N TRP A 203 10.38 7.36 20.66
CA TRP A 203 9.26 7.75 19.80
C TRP A 203 8.07 8.20 20.63
N HIS A 204 7.52 9.36 20.36
CA HIS A 204 6.38 9.92 21.06
C HIS A 204 5.32 10.43 20.08
N LEU A 205 4.11 9.89 20.20
CA LEU A 205 2.96 10.36 19.45
C LEU A 205 2.49 11.71 19.99
N LEU A 206 2.23 12.65 19.09
CA LEU A 206 1.59 13.93 19.34
C LEU A 206 0.19 13.92 18.74
N ASP A 207 -0.71 14.74 19.28
CA ASP A 207 -2.07 14.94 18.74
C ASP A 207 -2.78 13.62 18.40
N ALA A 208 -2.85 12.71 19.37
CA ALA A 208 -3.34 11.35 19.18
C ALA A 208 -4.76 11.29 18.58
N ASP A 209 -5.63 12.23 18.94
CA ASP A 209 -7.04 12.26 18.56
C ASP A 209 -7.30 13.05 17.27
N ASP A 210 -6.31 13.71 16.68
CA ASP A 210 -6.50 14.43 15.42
C ASP A 210 -6.80 13.44 14.28
N ALA A 211 -7.90 13.65 13.57
CA ALA A 211 -8.37 12.75 12.51
C ALA A 211 -7.70 12.98 11.15
N HIS A 212 -6.88 14.03 11.01
CA HIS A 212 -6.31 14.45 9.74
C HIS A 212 -4.78 14.52 9.74
N VAL A 213 -4.17 14.67 10.92
CA VAL A 213 -2.73 14.84 11.05
C VAL A 213 -2.12 13.71 11.88
N THR A 214 -0.99 13.17 11.40
CA THR A 214 -0.11 12.30 12.19
C THR A 214 1.15 13.07 12.53
N ALA A 215 1.38 13.30 13.81
CA ALA A 215 2.56 13.97 14.32
C ALA A 215 3.22 13.14 15.42
N PHE A 216 4.53 13.05 15.39
CA PHE A 216 5.35 12.37 16.41
C PHE A 216 6.77 12.92 16.42
N THR A 217 7.49 12.73 17.52
CA THR A 217 8.88 13.14 17.63
C THR A 217 9.79 11.94 17.87
N PRO A 218 10.88 11.78 17.14
CA PRO A 218 12.02 10.98 17.58
C PRO A 218 12.79 11.73 18.67
N THR A 219 13.20 11.04 19.74
CA THR A 219 13.95 11.64 20.88
C THR A 219 15.14 10.80 21.28
#